data_cc925a83f5fa126d4e591027e6ec7369
#
_entry.id   cc925a83f5fa126d4e591027e6ec7369
#
_cell.length_a   1.000
_cell.length_b   1.000
_cell.length_c   1.000
_cell.angle_alpha   90.00
_cell.angle_beta   90.00
_cell.angle_gamma   90.00
#
_symmetry.space_group_name_H-M   'P 1'
#
loop_
_entity.id
_entity.type
_entity.pdbx_description
1 polymer ?
#
loop_
_entity_poly.entity_id
_entity_poly.type
_entity_poly.pdbx_seq_one_letter_code
_entity_poly.pdbx_strand_id
1 'polypeptide(L)'
;GNLNRVNLLCELANTYPNIIFSLSVGNEACVSWTDHMVPVESVIEYVKIVKKKAKQPVTFCENYVTWVNKLEKLVDVLDFISIHTYPQWENVFIDDAINYTIENYNLVKERYPNKLIVITEAGWATSTNDIEIKKNNTNEHFQKIYYKQLLKWSEDEKILTFVFEAFDEPWKGSDDPNEPEKHWGLFNEDRTPKHTMKHEIYKK
;
A
#
# COMPACT_ATOMS: atom_id res chain seq x y z
N GLY A 1 -15.07 4.57 18.35
CA GLY A 1 -14.03 5.57 18.01
C GLY A 1 -12.67 4.92 17.87
N ASN A 2 -11.65 5.68 17.48
CA ASN A 2 -10.30 5.17 17.17
C ASN A 2 -9.65 4.43 18.35
N LEU A 3 -9.86 4.88 19.58
CA LEU A 3 -9.30 4.20 20.76
C LEU A 3 -9.82 2.75 20.94
N ASN A 4 -11.09 2.51 20.59
CA ASN A 4 -11.66 1.15 20.65
C ASN A 4 -11.00 0.25 19.60
N ARG A 5 -10.74 0.78 18.40
CA ARG A 5 -10.01 0.04 17.34
C ARG A 5 -8.57 -0.27 17.75
N VAL A 6 -7.88 0.69 18.36
CA VAL A 6 -6.53 0.50 18.91
C VAL A 6 -6.51 -0.59 20.00
N ASN A 7 -7.50 -0.60 20.89
CA ASN A 7 -7.59 -1.64 21.91
C ASN A 7 -7.84 -3.03 21.30
N LEU A 8 -8.75 -3.13 20.32
CA LEU A 8 -9.02 -4.38 19.60
C LEU A 8 -7.78 -4.86 18.86
N LEU A 9 -7.03 -3.96 18.19
CA LEU A 9 -5.78 -4.29 17.53
C LEU A 9 -4.79 -4.97 18.50
N CYS A 10 -4.61 -4.39 19.68
CA CYS A 10 -3.72 -4.94 20.71
C CYS A 10 -4.23 -6.28 21.27
N GLU A 11 -5.54 -6.43 21.47
CA GLU A 11 -6.15 -7.68 21.92
C GLU A 11 -5.90 -8.80 20.90
N LEU A 12 -6.16 -8.57 19.61
CA LEU A 12 -5.93 -9.53 18.53
C LEU A 12 -4.44 -9.89 18.42
N ALA A 13 -3.56 -8.89 18.48
CA ALA A 13 -2.11 -9.10 18.42
C ALA A 13 -1.60 -10.01 19.55
N ASN A 14 -2.11 -9.82 20.76
CA ASN A 14 -1.74 -10.63 21.93
C ASN A 14 -2.40 -12.02 21.91
N THR A 15 -3.58 -12.14 21.32
CA THR A 15 -4.30 -13.42 21.21
C THR A 15 -3.67 -14.32 20.13
N TYR A 16 -3.17 -13.74 19.03
CA TYR A 16 -2.65 -14.47 17.88
C TYR A 16 -1.19 -14.12 17.55
N PRO A 17 -0.26 -14.20 18.50
CA PRO A 17 1.13 -13.72 18.30
C PRO A 17 1.93 -14.53 17.27
N ASN A 18 1.49 -15.76 16.95
CA ASN A 18 2.12 -16.61 15.95
C ASN A 18 1.60 -16.37 14.52
N ILE A 19 0.56 -15.53 14.37
CA ILE A 19 -0.06 -15.19 13.08
C ILE A 19 0.19 -13.73 12.76
N ILE A 20 -0.03 -12.85 13.73
CA ILE A 20 0.13 -11.39 13.57
C ILE A 20 1.56 -11.03 13.94
N PHE A 21 2.39 -10.72 12.95
CA PHE A 21 3.81 -10.44 13.18
C PHE A 21 4.14 -8.93 13.22
N SER A 22 3.30 -8.07 12.68
CA SER A 22 3.44 -6.61 12.74
C SER A 22 2.08 -5.90 12.74
N LEU A 23 2.06 -4.65 13.18
CA LEU A 23 0.84 -3.87 13.37
C LEU A 23 0.94 -2.52 12.63
N SER A 24 -0.08 -2.17 11.84
CA SER A 24 -0.22 -0.81 11.31
C SER A 24 -1.21 -0.02 12.15
N VAL A 25 -0.80 1.18 12.58
CA VAL A 25 -1.65 2.10 13.36
C VAL A 25 -2.23 3.18 12.45
N GLY A 26 -3.02 2.76 11.50
CA GLY A 26 -3.68 3.59 10.50
C GLY A 26 -3.23 3.28 9.08
N ASN A 27 -4.02 3.79 8.13
CA ASN A 27 -3.81 3.66 6.70
C ASN A 27 -4.24 4.97 6.04
N GLU A 28 -3.31 5.64 5.34
CA GLU A 28 -3.53 6.92 4.63
C GLU A 28 -4.32 7.97 5.43
N ALA A 29 -4.05 8.01 6.73
CA ALA A 29 -4.79 8.88 7.65
C ALA A 29 -4.21 10.29 7.77
N CYS A 30 -3.06 10.58 7.15
CA CYS A 30 -2.41 11.89 7.19
C CYS A 30 -2.32 12.57 5.82
N VAL A 31 -2.84 11.97 4.75
CA VAL A 31 -2.95 12.58 3.42
C VAL A 31 -4.04 13.65 3.39
N SER A 32 -3.89 14.63 2.49
CA SER A 32 -4.80 15.78 2.42
C SER A 32 -6.01 15.57 1.50
N TRP A 33 -6.01 14.50 0.72
CA TRP A 33 -7.09 14.19 -0.24
C TRP A 33 -8.19 13.28 0.32
N THR A 34 -8.09 12.88 1.59
CA THR A 34 -9.16 12.15 2.28
C THR A 34 -9.95 13.09 3.20
N ASP A 35 -11.24 12.81 3.38
CA ASP A 35 -12.15 13.55 4.27
C ASP A 35 -11.99 13.19 5.76
N HIS A 36 -11.13 12.22 6.08
CA HIS A 36 -10.89 11.70 7.42
C HIS A 36 -9.46 11.91 7.93
N MET A 37 -8.79 12.95 7.44
CA MET A 37 -7.43 13.26 7.84
C MET A 37 -7.30 13.41 9.36
N VAL A 38 -6.31 12.74 9.94
CA VAL A 38 -5.97 12.76 11.36
C VAL A 38 -4.65 13.54 11.57
N PRO A 39 -4.56 14.41 12.59
CA PRO A 39 -3.28 15.03 12.95
C PRO A 39 -2.20 14.00 13.28
N VAL A 40 -0.98 14.25 12.84
CA VAL A 40 0.19 13.36 13.07
C VAL A 40 0.40 13.08 14.57
N GLU A 41 0.20 14.09 15.41
CA GLU A 41 0.28 13.99 16.87
C GLU A 41 -0.70 12.95 17.44
N SER A 42 -1.90 12.86 16.89
CA SER A 42 -2.89 11.85 17.29
C SER A 42 -2.44 10.44 16.90
N VAL A 43 -1.85 10.27 15.72
CA VAL A 43 -1.28 8.99 15.28
C VAL A 43 -0.11 8.59 16.21
N ILE A 44 0.79 9.52 16.56
CA ILE A 44 1.88 9.28 17.50
C ILE A 44 1.36 8.76 18.85
N GLU A 45 0.29 9.35 19.38
CA GLU A 45 -0.29 8.90 20.65
C GLU A 45 -0.88 7.48 20.53
N TYR A 46 -1.57 7.15 19.43
CA TYR A 46 -2.05 5.80 19.20
C TYR A 46 -0.90 4.78 19.06
N VAL A 47 0.17 5.12 18.34
CA VAL A 47 1.38 4.28 18.25
C VAL A 47 1.97 4.00 19.62
N LYS A 48 2.10 5.02 20.48
CA LYS A 48 2.61 4.85 21.86
C LYS A 48 1.72 3.92 22.69
N ILE A 49 0.40 3.99 22.53
CA ILE A 49 -0.54 3.09 23.20
C ILE A 49 -0.33 1.66 22.75
N VAL A 50 -0.23 1.43 21.41
CA VAL A 50 -0.01 0.09 20.84
C VAL A 50 1.31 -0.48 21.33
N LYS A 51 2.41 0.28 21.27
CA LYS A 51 3.74 -0.18 21.72
C LYS A 51 3.80 -0.51 23.22
N LYS A 52 2.91 0.04 24.03
CA LYS A 52 2.79 -0.35 25.47
C LYS A 52 2.01 -1.65 25.66
N LYS A 53 1.12 -2.01 24.75
CA LYS A 53 0.14 -3.10 24.92
C LYS A 53 0.45 -4.34 24.08
N ALA A 54 1.19 -4.19 22.98
CA ALA A 54 1.55 -5.26 22.06
C ALA A 54 3.08 -5.38 21.96
N LYS A 55 3.56 -6.57 21.54
CA LYS A 55 4.99 -6.86 21.37
C LYS A 55 5.45 -6.83 19.92
N GLN A 56 4.52 -6.88 18.98
CA GLN A 56 4.80 -6.89 17.56
C GLN A 56 5.37 -5.53 17.11
N PRO A 57 6.26 -5.51 16.11
CA PRO A 57 6.72 -4.28 15.49
C PRO A 57 5.57 -3.44 14.97
N VAL A 58 5.67 -2.13 15.13
CA VAL A 58 4.61 -1.17 14.79
C VAL A 58 5.03 -0.27 13.64
N THR A 59 4.16 -0.12 12.67
CA THR A 59 4.28 0.79 11.53
C THR A 59 3.04 1.67 11.38
N PHE A 60 3.07 2.51 10.37
CA PHE A 60 1.96 3.29 9.85
C PHE A 60 2.03 3.24 8.32
N CYS A 61 0.93 2.87 7.66
CA CYS A 61 0.87 2.77 6.21
C CYS A 61 0.43 4.10 5.61
N GLU A 62 1.25 4.68 4.73
CA GLU A 62 0.98 6.02 4.21
C GLU A 62 1.65 6.24 2.85
N ASN A 63 1.12 7.19 2.08
CA ASN A 63 1.70 7.59 0.80
C ASN A 63 3.13 8.12 0.98
N TYR A 64 4.04 7.79 0.05
CA TYR A 64 5.46 8.16 0.10
C TYR A 64 5.69 9.68 0.22
N VAL A 65 4.84 10.50 -0.45
CA VAL A 65 4.93 11.96 -0.39
C VAL A 65 4.76 12.48 1.04
N THR A 66 3.82 11.90 1.78
CA THR A 66 3.54 12.26 3.17
C THR A 66 4.72 11.91 4.08
N TRP A 67 5.37 10.76 3.84
CA TRP A 67 6.60 10.37 4.54
C TRP A 67 7.73 11.36 4.33
N VAL A 68 7.95 11.81 3.11
CA VAL A 68 9.00 12.78 2.80
C VAL A 68 8.75 14.15 3.44
N ASN A 69 7.49 14.59 3.48
CA ASN A 69 7.17 16.00 3.77
C ASN A 69 6.60 16.26 5.17
N LYS A 70 6.01 15.26 5.85
CA LYS A 70 5.13 15.55 7.00
C LYS A 70 5.37 14.65 8.23
N LEU A 71 5.86 13.42 8.04
CA LEU A 71 5.80 12.39 9.07
C LEU A 71 7.10 12.19 9.86
N GLU A 72 8.07 13.10 9.79
CA GLU A 72 9.37 12.98 10.46
C GLU A 72 9.24 12.62 11.95
N LYS A 73 8.37 13.30 12.69
CA LYS A 73 8.14 13.03 14.12
C LYS A 73 7.53 11.64 14.38
N LEU A 74 6.77 11.11 13.43
CA LEU A 74 6.16 9.79 13.55
C LEU A 74 7.22 8.70 13.39
N VAL A 75 8.22 8.90 12.53
CA VAL A 75 9.31 7.93 12.30
C VAL A 75 10.06 7.57 13.57
N ASP A 76 10.23 8.52 14.50
CA ASP A 76 10.95 8.29 15.76
C ASP A 76 10.28 7.24 16.66
N VAL A 77 8.97 7.10 16.57
CA VAL A 77 8.19 6.18 17.41
C VAL A 77 7.85 4.86 16.72
N LEU A 78 8.09 4.74 15.41
CA LEU A 78 7.83 3.53 14.64
C LEU A 78 9.04 2.59 14.57
N ASP A 79 8.78 1.30 14.40
CA ASP A 79 9.83 0.30 14.21
C ASP A 79 10.30 0.25 12.76
N PHE A 80 9.40 0.45 11.81
CA PHE A 80 9.68 0.53 10.37
C PHE A 80 8.68 1.45 9.66
N ILE A 81 8.98 1.82 8.41
CA ILE A 81 8.16 2.69 7.55
C ILE A 81 7.44 1.82 6.53
N SER A 82 6.15 2.07 6.32
CA SER A 82 5.32 1.42 5.29
C SER A 82 4.83 2.44 4.28
N ILE A 83 5.24 2.29 3.01
CA ILE A 83 4.92 3.25 1.96
C ILE A 83 3.90 2.68 0.96
N HIS A 84 3.08 3.58 0.43
CA HIS A 84 2.23 3.35 -0.74
C HIS A 84 2.77 4.14 -1.93
N THR A 85 2.77 3.53 -3.11
CA THR A 85 3.22 4.16 -4.34
C THR A 85 2.43 3.63 -5.54
N TYR A 86 1.81 4.54 -6.29
CA TYR A 86 0.91 4.24 -7.39
C TYR A 86 1.23 5.11 -8.62
N PRO A 87 2.07 4.65 -9.54
CA PRO A 87 2.44 5.43 -10.73
C PRO A 87 1.24 5.91 -11.56
N GLN A 88 0.18 5.09 -11.65
CA GLN A 88 -1.00 5.44 -12.44
C GLN A 88 -1.76 6.67 -11.93
N TRP A 89 -1.90 6.83 -10.60
CA TRP A 89 -2.54 8.03 -10.03
C TRP A 89 -1.77 9.31 -10.34
N GLU A 90 -0.46 9.20 -10.55
CA GLU A 90 0.41 10.32 -10.93
C GLU A 90 0.53 10.46 -12.46
N ASN A 91 -0.31 9.79 -13.23
CA ASN A 91 -0.31 9.78 -14.70
C ASN A 91 1.01 9.31 -15.32
N VAL A 92 1.78 8.49 -14.62
CA VAL A 92 2.99 7.86 -15.14
C VAL A 92 2.59 6.69 -16.02
N PHE A 93 3.14 6.62 -17.25
CA PHE A 93 2.87 5.53 -18.19
C PHE A 93 3.67 4.28 -17.85
N ILE A 94 3.22 3.14 -18.38
CA ILE A 94 3.77 1.82 -18.05
C ILE A 94 5.28 1.73 -18.29
N ASP A 95 5.82 2.39 -19.30
CA ASP A 95 7.24 2.35 -19.65
C ASP A 95 8.13 2.94 -18.54
N ASP A 96 7.64 3.92 -17.79
CA ASP A 96 8.36 4.59 -16.71
C ASP A 96 7.90 4.16 -15.31
N ALA A 97 6.87 3.33 -15.21
CA ALA A 97 6.17 3.04 -13.97
C ALA A 97 7.07 2.42 -12.88
N ILE A 98 7.92 1.46 -13.24
CA ILE A 98 8.83 0.84 -12.27
C ILE A 98 9.91 1.82 -11.81
N ASN A 99 10.46 2.65 -12.69
CA ASN A 99 11.45 3.65 -12.32
C ASN A 99 10.87 4.65 -11.34
N TYR A 100 9.63 5.11 -11.58
CA TYR A 100 8.91 5.98 -10.67
C TYR A 100 8.71 5.35 -9.28
N THR A 101 8.33 4.08 -9.21
CA THR A 101 8.21 3.35 -7.94
C THR A 101 9.55 3.27 -7.19
N ILE A 102 10.64 2.99 -7.93
CA ILE A 102 12.02 2.94 -7.38
C ILE A 102 12.44 4.32 -6.84
N GLU A 103 12.17 5.38 -7.59
CA GLU A 103 12.46 6.76 -7.17
C GLU A 103 11.71 7.12 -5.89
N ASN A 104 10.42 6.81 -5.80
CA ASN A 104 9.60 7.08 -4.61
C ASN A 104 10.12 6.32 -3.37
N TYR A 105 10.50 5.07 -3.54
CA TYR A 105 11.14 4.30 -2.47
C TYR A 105 12.46 4.95 -2.04
N ASN A 106 13.31 5.33 -2.99
CA ASN A 106 14.61 5.93 -2.73
C ASN A 106 14.49 7.28 -2.03
N LEU A 107 13.51 8.13 -2.38
CA LEU A 107 13.25 9.39 -1.69
C LEU A 107 13.01 9.19 -0.19
N VAL A 108 12.21 8.19 0.17
CA VAL A 108 11.96 7.86 1.57
C VAL A 108 13.21 7.25 2.21
N LYS A 109 13.94 6.38 1.49
CA LYS A 109 15.16 5.74 1.98
C LYS A 109 16.29 6.74 2.24
N GLU A 110 16.47 7.71 1.37
CA GLU A 110 17.47 8.78 1.54
C GLU A 110 17.13 9.68 2.74
N ARG A 111 15.83 9.98 2.94
CA ARG A 111 15.39 10.76 4.09
C ARG A 111 15.55 10.02 5.41
N TYR A 112 15.35 8.70 5.42
CA TYR A 112 15.40 7.86 6.63
C TYR A 112 16.33 6.65 6.45
N PRO A 113 17.64 6.87 6.28
CA PRO A 113 18.60 5.83 5.89
C PRO A 113 18.72 4.67 6.90
N ASN A 114 18.39 4.93 8.16
CA ASN A 114 18.49 3.95 9.26
C ASN A 114 17.18 3.20 9.54
N LYS A 115 16.10 3.48 8.79
CA LYS A 115 14.83 2.76 8.94
C LYS A 115 14.69 1.68 7.88
N LEU A 116 14.13 0.55 8.28
CA LEU A 116 13.58 -0.41 7.32
C LEU A 116 12.37 0.21 6.64
N ILE A 117 12.29 0.06 5.32
CA ILE A 117 11.16 0.53 4.52
C ILE A 117 10.55 -0.69 3.84
N VAL A 118 9.22 -0.78 3.92
CA VAL A 118 8.38 -1.80 3.31
C VAL A 118 7.39 -1.11 2.37
N ILE A 119 7.14 -1.69 1.21
CA ILE A 119 6.05 -1.25 0.34
C ILE A 119 4.81 -2.04 0.73
N THR A 120 3.83 -1.36 1.31
CA THR A 120 2.57 -1.99 1.75
C THR A 120 1.46 -1.88 0.72
N GLU A 121 1.59 -0.98 -0.26
CA GLU A 121 0.72 -0.94 -1.42
C GLU A 121 1.48 -0.44 -2.65
N ALA A 122 1.40 -1.24 -3.72
CA ALA A 122 1.76 -0.86 -5.08
C ALA A 122 0.95 -1.73 -6.04
N GLY A 123 0.41 -1.15 -7.10
CA GLY A 123 -0.46 -1.88 -8.00
C GLY A 123 -0.65 -1.17 -9.35
N TRP A 124 -1.50 -1.79 -10.21
CA TRP A 124 -1.86 -1.28 -11.51
C TRP A 124 -3.31 -1.64 -11.83
N ALA A 125 -4.19 -0.63 -11.96
CA ALA A 125 -5.58 -0.81 -12.33
C ALA A 125 -5.71 -1.27 -13.79
N THR A 126 -6.64 -2.17 -14.05
CA THR A 126 -6.86 -2.77 -15.37
C THR A 126 -7.99 -2.11 -16.16
N SER A 127 -8.78 -1.27 -15.53
CA SER A 127 -9.84 -0.45 -16.15
C SER A 127 -9.93 0.93 -15.52
N THR A 128 -10.57 1.87 -16.21
CA THR A 128 -10.77 3.24 -15.74
C THR A 128 -11.96 3.89 -16.46
N ASN A 129 -12.58 4.86 -15.80
CA ASN A 129 -13.56 5.81 -16.38
C ASN A 129 -12.90 6.99 -17.14
N ASP A 130 -11.57 6.98 -17.29
CA ASP A 130 -10.76 7.98 -18.00
C ASP A 130 -10.73 9.39 -17.36
N ILE A 131 -11.15 9.51 -16.10
CA ILE A 131 -11.14 10.80 -15.39
C ILE A 131 -9.73 11.06 -14.81
N GLU A 132 -9.31 10.32 -13.82
CA GLU A 132 -8.03 10.49 -13.14
C GLU A 132 -6.93 9.62 -13.77
N ILE A 133 -7.19 8.35 -13.97
CA ILE A 133 -6.29 7.42 -14.67
C ILE A 133 -6.71 7.33 -16.14
N LYS A 134 -5.76 7.48 -17.06
CA LYS A 134 -6.03 7.49 -18.49
C LYS A 134 -6.26 6.10 -19.07
N LYS A 135 -7.28 5.96 -19.92
CA LYS A 135 -7.71 4.70 -20.53
C LYS A 135 -6.60 4.03 -21.36
N ASN A 136 -5.76 4.78 -22.03
CA ASN A 136 -4.63 4.26 -22.78
C ASN A 136 -3.49 3.75 -21.90
N ASN A 137 -3.59 3.91 -20.57
CA ASN A 137 -2.64 3.43 -19.57
C ASN A 137 -3.23 2.33 -18.66
N THR A 138 -4.38 1.74 -19.01
CA THR A 138 -5.06 0.72 -18.21
C THR A 138 -5.41 -0.49 -19.05
N ASN A 139 -4.89 -1.66 -18.69
CA ASN A 139 -5.29 -2.98 -19.17
C ASN A 139 -4.56 -4.07 -18.40
N GLU A 140 -4.99 -5.31 -18.53
CA GLU A 140 -4.37 -6.47 -17.88
C GLU A 140 -2.91 -6.74 -18.36
N HIS A 141 -2.57 -6.35 -19.58
CA HIS A 141 -1.21 -6.52 -20.09
C HIS A 141 -0.22 -5.58 -19.37
N PHE A 142 -0.60 -4.32 -19.15
CA PHE A 142 0.22 -3.35 -18.41
C PHE A 142 0.31 -3.74 -16.93
N GLN A 143 -0.79 -4.19 -16.31
CA GLN A 143 -0.74 -4.74 -14.95
C GLN A 143 0.31 -5.86 -14.84
N LYS A 144 0.33 -6.79 -15.81
CA LYS A 144 1.30 -7.88 -15.83
C LYS A 144 2.74 -7.40 -15.97
N ILE A 145 3.00 -6.38 -16.81
CA ILE A 145 4.32 -5.78 -16.97
C ILE A 145 4.77 -5.17 -15.64
N TYR A 146 3.95 -4.27 -15.07
CA TYR A 146 4.26 -3.61 -13.81
C TYR A 146 4.50 -4.61 -12.68
N TYR A 147 3.60 -5.56 -12.49
CA TYR A 147 3.70 -6.60 -11.47
C TYR A 147 5.02 -7.37 -11.57
N LYS A 148 5.42 -7.81 -12.77
CA LYS A 148 6.67 -8.57 -12.94
C LYS A 148 7.90 -7.71 -12.67
N GLN A 149 7.91 -6.46 -13.10
CA GLN A 149 9.00 -5.54 -12.83
C GLN A 149 9.11 -5.22 -11.34
N LEU A 150 7.97 -4.96 -10.68
CA LEU A 150 7.91 -4.68 -9.25
C LEU A 150 8.43 -5.86 -8.43
N LEU A 151 7.96 -7.08 -8.70
CA LEU A 151 8.41 -8.27 -7.98
C LEU A 151 9.90 -8.54 -8.22
N LYS A 152 10.35 -8.45 -9.48
CA LYS A 152 11.77 -8.67 -9.77
C LYS A 152 12.67 -7.70 -9.02
N TRP A 153 12.36 -6.40 -9.07
CA TRP A 153 13.14 -5.39 -8.37
C TRP A 153 13.10 -5.58 -6.85
N SER A 154 11.92 -5.80 -6.27
CA SER A 154 11.79 -5.99 -4.82
C SER A 154 12.48 -7.26 -4.33
N GLU A 155 12.54 -8.32 -5.14
CA GLU A 155 13.28 -9.54 -4.85
C GLU A 155 14.81 -9.31 -4.92
N ASP A 156 15.29 -8.65 -5.98
CA ASP A 156 16.71 -8.31 -6.17
C ASP A 156 17.23 -7.43 -5.01
N GLU A 157 16.45 -6.43 -4.59
CA GLU A 157 16.79 -5.49 -3.52
C GLU A 157 16.38 -5.97 -2.11
N LYS A 158 15.71 -7.12 -2.01
CA LYS A 158 15.19 -7.69 -0.74
C LYS A 158 14.23 -6.75 -0.01
N ILE A 159 13.36 -6.10 -0.75
CA ILE A 159 12.33 -5.20 -0.23
C ILE A 159 11.03 -5.99 -0.07
N LEU A 160 10.50 -6.05 1.15
CA LEU A 160 9.18 -6.63 1.37
C LEU A 160 8.12 -5.75 0.71
N THR A 161 7.38 -6.33 -0.24
CA THR A 161 6.41 -5.62 -1.05
C THR A 161 5.08 -6.37 -1.06
N PHE A 162 3.99 -5.67 -0.78
CA PHE A 162 2.63 -6.15 -0.92
C PHE A 162 2.01 -5.51 -2.15
N VAL A 163 1.45 -6.34 -3.02
CA VAL A 163 0.79 -5.89 -4.23
C VAL A 163 -0.68 -5.57 -3.93
N PHE A 164 -1.11 -4.41 -4.35
CA PHE A 164 -2.50 -3.99 -4.27
C PHE A 164 -3.19 -4.26 -5.61
N GLU A 165 -4.12 -5.22 -5.71
CA GLU A 165 -4.65 -6.03 -4.63
C GLU A 165 -4.98 -7.44 -5.14
N ALA A 166 -5.48 -8.35 -4.30
CA ALA A 166 -5.74 -9.74 -4.72
C ALA A 166 -6.93 -9.85 -5.68
N PHE A 167 -8.06 -9.23 -5.37
CA PHE A 167 -9.32 -9.36 -6.11
C PHE A 167 -9.88 -7.99 -6.48
N ASP A 168 -10.58 -7.92 -7.62
CA ASP A 168 -11.41 -6.76 -7.94
C ASP A 168 -12.50 -6.58 -6.87
N GLU A 169 -12.77 -5.32 -6.53
CA GLU A 169 -13.70 -4.93 -5.47
C GLU A 169 -14.82 -4.03 -6.01
N PRO A 170 -15.91 -4.61 -6.59
CA PRO A 170 -16.95 -3.84 -7.30
C PRO A 170 -17.71 -2.84 -6.42
N TRP A 171 -17.56 -2.94 -5.10
CA TRP A 171 -18.19 -2.01 -4.12
C TRP A 171 -17.36 -0.75 -3.85
N LYS A 172 -16.12 -0.67 -4.32
CA LYS A 172 -15.24 0.50 -4.09
C LYS A 172 -15.58 1.67 -5.01
N GLY A 173 -15.22 2.87 -4.56
CA GLY A 173 -15.33 4.11 -5.35
C GLY A 173 -16.77 4.54 -5.61
N SER A 174 -17.02 5.06 -6.82
CA SER A 174 -18.32 5.56 -7.27
C SER A 174 -19.24 4.46 -7.81
N ASP A 175 -20.46 4.83 -8.25
CA ASP A 175 -21.39 3.91 -8.94
C ASP A 175 -20.97 3.59 -10.38
N ASP A 176 -19.94 4.26 -10.92
CA ASP A 176 -19.43 3.98 -12.26
C ASP A 176 -18.77 2.59 -12.28
N PRO A 177 -19.21 1.67 -13.16
CA PRO A 177 -18.61 0.34 -13.25
C PRO A 177 -17.14 0.36 -13.72
N ASN A 178 -16.68 1.43 -14.35
CA ASN A 178 -15.30 1.60 -14.79
C ASN A 178 -14.44 2.41 -13.79
N GLU A 179 -14.95 2.67 -12.60
CA GLU A 179 -14.17 3.31 -11.54
C GLU A 179 -12.87 2.54 -11.28
N PRO A 180 -11.67 3.16 -11.39
CA PRO A 180 -10.40 2.45 -11.24
C PRO A 180 -10.28 1.72 -9.91
N GLU A 181 -10.86 2.23 -8.82
CA GLU A 181 -10.85 1.60 -7.51
C GLU A 181 -11.44 0.18 -7.48
N LYS A 182 -12.24 -0.19 -8.48
CA LYS A 182 -12.84 -1.52 -8.62
C LYS A 182 -11.95 -2.55 -9.32
N HIS A 183 -10.81 -2.13 -9.92
CA HIS A 183 -10.09 -2.89 -10.93
C HIS A 183 -8.61 -3.12 -10.66
N TRP A 184 -8.17 -3.04 -9.41
CA TRP A 184 -6.78 -3.26 -8.99
C TRP A 184 -6.42 -4.74 -8.84
N GLY A 185 -7.41 -5.63 -8.72
CA GLY A 185 -7.22 -7.05 -8.45
C GLY A 185 -6.30 -7.74 -9.46
N LEU A 186 -5.50 -8.68 -8.97
CA LEU A 186 -4.79 -9.68 -9.80
C LEU A 186 -5.75 -10.75 -10.32
N PHE A 187 -6.87 -10.91 -9.64
CA PHE A 187 -8.01 -11.75 -9.99
C PHE A 187 -9.27 -10.90 -10.11
N ASN A 188 -10.20 -11.34 -10.92
CA ASN A 188 -11.55 -10.77 -10.97
C ASN A 188 -12.30 -11.09 -9.65
N GLU A 189 -13.46 -10.44 -9.43
CA GLU A 189 -14.34 -10.67 -8.28
C GLU A 189 -14.72 -12.16 -8.10
N ASP A 190 -14.97 -12.85 -9.20
CA ASP A 190 -15.31 -14.28 -9.23
C ASP A 190 -14.12 -15.22 -9.03
N ARG A 191 -12.93 -14.66 -8.70
CA ARG A 191 -11.65 -15.33 -8.51
C ARG A 191 -11.03 -15.92 -9.77
N THR A 192 -11.55 -15.61 -10.95
CA THR A 192 -10.86 -15.95 -12.19
C THR A 192 -9.59 -15.11 -12.36
N PRO A 193 -8.46 -15.71 -12.78
CA PRO A 193 -7.20 -14.98 -12.87
C PRO A 193 -7.18 -14.01 -14.04
N LYS A 194 -6.69 -12.79 -13.82
CA LYS A 194 -6.29 -11.88 -14.89
C LYS A 194 -4.98 -12.32 -15.55
N HIS A 195 -4.57 -11.67 -16.63
CA HIS A 195 -3.36 -12.04 -17.40
C HIS A 195 -2.10 -12.15 -16.54
N THR A 196 -2.01 -11.40 -15.47
CA THR A 196 -0.92 -11.43 -14.51
C THR A 196 -0.75 -12.81 -13.89
N MET A 197 -1.85 -13.49 -13.54
CA MET A 197 -1.87 -14.74 -12.77
C MET A 197 -2.17 -15.98 -13.60
N LYS A 198 -2.58 -15.85 -14.89
CA LYS A 198 -2.99 -16.98 -15.75
C LYS A 198 -1.94 -18.10 -15.91
N HIS A 199 -0.67 -17.80 -15.79
CA HIS A 199 0.42 -18.76 -15.93
C HIS A 199 1.02 -19.24 -14.60
N GLU A 200 0.76 -18.55 -13.51
CA GLU A 200 1.33 -18.89 -12.20
C GLU A 200 0.53 -20.00 -11.49
N ILE A 201 -0.78 -20.10 -11.77
CA ILE A 201 -1.67 -21.13 -11.18
C ILE A 201 -1.39 -22.53 -11.73
N TYR A 202 -0.83 -22.64 -12.95
CA TYR A 202 -0.61 -23.93 -13.64
C TYR A 202 0.83 -24.44 -13.54
N LYS A 203 1.71 -23.75 -12.83
CA LYS A 203 3.04 -24.26 -12.49
C LYS A 203 2.96 -25.02 -11.17
N LYS A 204 2.45 -26.26 -11.22
CA LYS A 204 2.62 -27.26 -10.17
C LYS A 204 3.60 -28.32 -10.63
#